data_574288839fa253054277adeb3c49ca4c
#
_entry.id   574288839fa253054277adeb3c49ca4c
#
_cell.length_a   1.000
_cell.length_b   1.000
_cell.length_c   1.000
_cell.angle_alpha   90.00
_cell.angle_beta   90.00
_cell.angle_gamma   90.00
#
_symmetry.space_group_name_H-M   'P 1'
#
loop_
_entity.id
_entity.type
_entity.pdbx_description
1 polymer ?
#
loop_
_entity_poly.entity_id
_entity_poly.type
_entity_poly.pdbx_seq_one_letter_code
_entity_poly.pdbx_strand_id
1 'polypeptide(L)'
;MKKIFMLCAVIGILPMIFGCATIMRDNMEPITLNASPANVDIKIIDRNGLTVFEGQTPTTINLKTSDDGYFNPQYYTVYAHKDGYEDYQTRIDYHISGWYWANIIFGGLIGLLIIDPISGDMYYLEQDDALMNMTPIDNQK
;
A
#
# COMPACT_ATOMS: atom_id res chain seq x y z
N MET A 1 19.13 18.21 -47.32
CA MET A 1 19.82 17.46 -46.26
C MET A 1 19.36 17.85 -44.87
N LYS A 2 19.36 19.13 -44.47
CA LYS A 2 18.89 19.57 -43.10
C LYS A 2 17.44 19.15 -42.75
N LYS A 3 16.51 19.24 -43.72
CA LYS A 3 15.09 18.86 -43.51
C LYS A 3 14.92 17.33 -43.31
N ILE A 4 15.69 16.52 -43.96
CA ILE A 4 15.66 15.05 -43.82
C ILE A 4 16.26 14.65 -42.47
N PHE A 5 17.33 15.28 -42.05
CA PHE A 5 17.94 15.06 -40.73
C PHE A 5 17.01 15.44 -39.58
N MET A 6 16.29 16.55 -39.75
CA MET A 6 15.29 17.01 -38.74
C MET A 6 14.08 16.07 -38.69
N LEU A 7 13.65 15.51 -39.84
CA LEU A 7 12.57 14.55 -39.91
C LEU A 7 12.96 13.22 -39.23
N CYS A 8 14.19 12.75 -39.47
CA CYS A 8 14.70 11.54 -38.84
C CYS A 8 14.88 11.71 -37.33
N ALA A 9 15.29 12.90 -36.86
CA ALA A 9 15.39 13.19 -35.44
C ALA A 9 14.02 13.19 -34.77
N VAL A 10 13.00 13.78 -35.40
CA VAL A 10 11.62 13.78 -34.88
C VAL A 10 11.04 12.36 -34.84
N ILE A 11 11.24 11.55 -35.88
CA ILE A 11 10.76 10.16 -35.92
C ILE A 11 11.52 9.28 -34.90
N GLY A 12 12.80 9.57 -34.60
CA GLY A 12 13.58 8.84 -33.60
C GLY A 12 13.20 9.19 -32.16
N ILE A 13 12.69 10.40 -31.91
CA ILE A 13 12.27 10.86 -30.56
C ILE A 13 10.84 10.44 -30.25
N LEU A 14 9.98 10.30 -31.26
CA LEU A 14 8.57 9.97 -31.10
C LEU A 14 8.31 8.66 -30.31
N PRO A 15 9.03 7.54 -30.56
CA PRO A 15 8.83 6.31 -29.79
C PRO A 15 9.34 6.41 -28.34
N MET A 16 10.23 7.32 -28.01
CA MET A 16 10.66 7.53 -26.63
C MET A 16 9.59 8.18 -25.74
N ILE A 17 8.61 8.86 -26.36
CA ILE A 17 7.51 9.51 -25.64
C ILE A 17 6.38 8.52 -25.34
N PHE A 18 6.27 7.42 -26.10
CA PHE A 18 5.26 6.36 -25.90
C PHE A 18 5.77 5.18 -25.09
N GLY A 19 6.99 5.22 -24.58
CA GLY A 19 7.58 4.20 -23.72
C GLY A 19 7.15 4.25 -22.26
N CYS A 20 6.05 4.93 -21.93
CA CYS A 20 5.39 4.73 -20.63
C CYS A 20 4.70 3.37 -20.68
N ALA A 21 5.44 2.31 -20.34
CA ALA A 21 4.82 1.13 -19.78
C ALA A 21 4.08 1.63 -18.53
N THR A 22 2.78 1.85 -18.67
CA THR A 22 1.88 1.98 -17.56
C THR A 22 1.94 0.65 -16.81
N ILE A 23 2.87 0.54 -15.87
CA ILE A 23 2.83 -0.51 -14.86
C ILE A 23 1.61 -0.12 -14.04
N MET A 24 0.45 -0.64 -14.42
CA MET A 24 -0.73 -0.65 -13.57
C MET A 24 -0.35 -1.52 -12.37
N ARG A 25 0.19 -0.90 -11.36
CA ARG A 25 0.29 -1.50 -10.04
C ARG A 25 -1.12 -1.50 -9.51
N ASP A 26 -1.69 -2.68 -9.27
CA ASP A 26 -2.91 -2.76 -8.49
C ASP A 26 -2.65 -2.04 -7.16
N ASN A 27 -3.53 -1.12 -6.76
CA ASN A 27 -3.47 -0.39 -5.48
C ASN A 27 -3.66 -1.36 -4.29
N MET A 28 -3.06 -2.54 -4.36
CA MET A 28 -3.16 -3.61 -3.36
C MET A 28 -1.78 -4.10 -2.98
N GLU A 29 -1.56 -4.25 -1.68
CA GLU A 29 -0.34 -4.85 -1.13
C GLU A 29 -0.65 -6.07 -0.28
N PRO A 30 0.14 -7.15 -0.41
CA PRO A 30 0.01 -8.32 0.44
C PRO A 30 0.59 -8.02 1.83
N ILE A 31 -0.26 -8.05 2.85
CA ILE A 31 0.12 -7.86 4.25
C ILE A 31 0.04 -9.21 4.95
N THR A 32 1.13 -9.63 5.57
CA THR A 32 1.19 -10.85 6.37
C THR A 32 1.02 -10.53 7.84
N LEU A 33 0.00 -11.11 8.45
CA LEU A 33 -0.31 -10.95 9.86
C LEU A 33 0.06 -12.22 10.63
N ASN A 34 0.93 -12.04 11.62
CA ASN A 34 1.37 -13.09 12.52
C ASN A 34 0.99 -12.73 13.96
N ALA A 35 0.84 -13.74 14.81
CA ALA A 35 0.60 -13.52 16.23
C ALA A 35 1.34 -14.55 17.10
N SER A 36 1.67 -14.13 18.28
CA SER A 36 2.20 -15.00 19.35
C SER A 36 1.30 -14.85 20.59
N PRO A 37 0.56 -15.93 20.95
CA PRO A 37 0.51 -17.25 20.34
C PRO A 37 -0.16 -17.28 18.96
N ALA A 38 0.02 -18.38 18.23
CA ALA A 38 -0.65 -18.58 16.94
C ALA A 38 -2.16 -18.82 17.10
N ASN A 39 -2.91 -18.77 15.98
CA ASN A 39 -4.36 -18.97 15.91
C ASN A 39 -5.11 -17.94 16.78
N VAL A 40 -4.86 -16.68 16.53
CA VAL A 40 -5.56 -15.55 17.09
C VAL A 40 -6.63 -15.12 16.11
N ASP A 41 -7.86 -14.90 16.60
CA ASP A 41 -8.93 -14.34 15.80
C ASP A 41 -8.66 -12.87 15.53
N ILE A 42 -8.68 -12.48 14.25
CA ILE A 42 -8.43 -11.12 13.82
C ILE A 42 -9.59 -10.56 13.02
N LYS A 43 -9.84 -9.28 13.24
CA LYS A 43 -10.78 -8.47 12.47
C LYS A 43 -10.10 -7.20 12.01
N ILE A 44 -10.19 -6.93 10.72
CA ILE A 44 -9.58 -5.75 10.10
C ILE A 44 -10.67 -4.82 9.61
N ILE A 45 -10.55 -3.57 9.99
CA ILE A 45 -11.50 -2.51 9.68
C ILE A 45 -10.76 -1.41 8.92
N ASP A 46 -11.34 -0.95 7.81
CA ASP A 46 -10.82 0.17 7.06
C ASP A 46 -11.08 1.52 7.77
N ARG A 47 -10.57 2.60 7.22
CA ARG A 47 -10.77 3.96 7.74
C ARG A 47 -12.24 4.40 7.81
N ASN A 48 -13.14 3.77 7.04
CA ASN A 48 -14.56 4.08 6.99
C ASN A 48 -15.36 3.28 8.03
N GLY A 49 -14.69 2.39 8.79
CA GLY A 49 -15.31 1.51 9.77
C GLY A 49 -15.90 0.23 9.14
N LEU A 50 -15.61 -0.05 7.88
CA LEU A 50 -16.06 -1.27 7.22
C LEU A 50 -15.09 -2.41 7.52
N THR A 51 -15.64 -3.57 7.86
CA THR A 51 -14.85 -4.79 8.03
C THR A 51 -14.41 -5.29 6.66
N VAL A 52 -13.10 -5.34 6.44
CA VAL A 52 -12.50 -5.81 5.18
C VAL A 52 -12.01 -7.25 5.27
N PHE A 53 -11.76 -7.74 6.48
CA PHE A 53 -11.33 -9.11 6.72
C PHE A 53 -11.68 -9.59 8.12
N GLU A 54 -12.06 -10.86 8.24
CA GLU A 54 -12.17 -11.61 9.50
C GLU A 54 -11.57 -13.01 9.28
N GLY A 55 -10.73 -13.46 10.20
CA GLY A 55 -10.06 -14.76 10.10
C GLY A 55 -9.09 -14.99 11.25
N GLN A 56 -8.17 -15.93 11.08
CA GLN A 56 -7.18 -16.30 12.10
C GLN A 56 -5.75 -16.13 11.57
N THR A 57 -4.83 -15.82 12.50
CA THR A 57 -3.40 -15.79 12.22
C THR A 57 -2.78 -17.20 12.24
N PRO A 58 -1.72 -17.49 11.43
CA PRO A 58 -1.10 -16.59 10.46
C PRO A 58 -1.93 -16.48 9.16
N THR A 59 -1.99 -15.30 8.56
CA THR A 59 -2.68 -15.09 7.30
C THR A 59 -2.03 -13.99 6.46
N THR A 60 -2.17 -14.08 5.13
CA THR A 60 -1.74 -13.03 4.22
C THR A 60 -2.95 -12.55 3.43
N ILE A 61 -3.17 -11.26 3.42
CA ILE A 61 -4.29 -10.60 2.77
C ILE A 61 -3.82 -9.45 1.89
N ASN A 62 -4.52 -9.20 0.80
CA ASN A 62 -4.26 -8.04 -0.05
C ASN A 62 -5.11 -6.87 0.43
N LEU A 63 -4.48 -5.79 0.87
CA LEU A 63 -5.12 -4.57 1.30
C LEU A 63 -4.88 -3.44 0.31
N LYS A 64 -5.89 -2.61 0.08
CA LYS A 64 -5.73 -1.42 -0.76
C LYS A 64 -4.84 -0.38 -0.09
N THR A 65 -3.93 0.22 -0.85
CA THR A 65 -3.07 1.31 -0.39
C THR A 65 -3.75 2.67 -0.44
N SER A 66 -4.75 2.80 -1.32
CA SER A 66 -5.54 4.02 -1.50
C SER A 66 -6.95 3.70 -1.95
N ASP A 67 -7.88 4.59 -1.66
CA ASP A 67 -9.21 4.62 -2.29
C ASP A 67 -9.18 5.45 -3.57
N ASP A 68 -10.22 5.29 -4.39
CA ASP A 68 -10.41 6.12 -5.58
C ASP A 68 -10.45 7.60 -5.19
N GLY A 69 -9.59 8.39 -5.81
CA GLY A 69 -9.54 9.82 -5.57
C GLY A 69 -8.13 10.38 -5.38
N TYR A 70 -8.05 11.70 -5.50
CA TYR A 70 -6.81 12.45 -5.42
C TYR A 70 -6.34 12.57 -3.96
N PHE A 71 -5.12 12.12 -3.66
CA PHE A 71 -4.53 12.11 -2.31
C PHE A 71 -5.40 11.42 -1.25
N ASN A 72 -5.84 10.20 -1.53
CA ASN A 72 -6.77 9.46 -0.67
C ASN A 72 -6.20 8.14 -0.14
N PRO A 73 -5.17 8.17 0.74
CA PRO A 73 -4.55 6.96 1.27
C PRO A 73 -5.48 6.17 2.17
N GLN A 74 -5.28 4.85 2.24
CA GLN A 74 -5.96 3.96 3.17
C GLN A 74 -5.08 3.66 4.39
N TYR A 75 -5.75 3.37 5.49
CA TYR A 75 -5.18 2.78 6.69
C TYR A 75 -6.17 1.80 7.29
N TYR A 76 -5.68 0.87 8.07
CA TYR A 76 -6.50 -0.19 8.64
C TYR A 76 -6.24 -0.33 10.13
N THR A 77 -7.29 -0.72 10.86
CA THR A 77 -7.19 -1.08 12.27
C THR A 77 -7.41 -2.58 12.38
N VAL A 78 -6.46 -3.26 13.01
CA VAL A 78 -6.51 -4.69 13.28
C VAL A 78 -6.87 -4.89 14.75
N TYR A 79 -7.94 -5.62 14.98
CA TYR A 79 -8.35 -6.11 16.30
C TYR A 79 -8.00 -7.59 16.38
N ALA A 80 -7.36 -7.99 17.46
CA ALA A 80 -6.98 -9.37 17.71
C ALA A 80 -7.53 -9.83 19.04
N HIS A 81 -8.19 -10.98 19.04
CA HIS A 81 -8.81 -11.59 20.23
C HIS A 81 -8.40 -13.06 20.36
N LYS A 82 -8.11 -13.47 21.58
CA LYS A 82 -7.86 -14.87 21.93
C LYS A 82 -8.24 -15.15 23.36
N ASP A 83 -8.98 -16.22 23.62
CA ASP A 83 -9.37 -16.63 24.96
C ASP A 83 -8.13 -16.80 25.88
N GLY A 84 -8.20 -16.16 27.05
CA GLY A 84 -7.11 -16.18 28.03
C GLY A 84 -6.01 -15.14 27.77
N TYR A 85 -6.19 -14.27 26.79
CA TYR A 85 -5.28 -13.17 26.49
C TYR A 85 -6.01 -11.84 26.47
N GLU A 86 -5.30 -10.77 26.72
CA GLU A 86 -5.82 -9.42 26.56
C GLU A 86 -6.07 -9.11 25.10
N ASP A 87 -7.16 -8.40 24.81
CA ASP A 87 -7.44 -7.94 23.45
C ASP A 87 -6.33 -7.01 22.97
N TYR A 88 -5.89 -7.22 21.73
CA TYR A 88 -4.83 -6.44 21.13
C TYR A 88 -5.36 -5.65 19.94
N GLN A 89 -4.93 -4.39 19.84
CA GLN A 89 -5.28 -3.52 18.72
C GLN A 89 -4.02 -2.90 18.16
N THR A 90 -3.87 -2.95 16.84
CA THR A 90 -2.81 -2.27 16.12
C THR A 90 -3.35 -1.58 14.87
N ARG A 91 -2.55 -0.72 14.28
CA ARG A 91 -2.91 0.01 13.07
C ARG A 91 -1.87 -0.26 11.99
N ILE A 92 -2.34 -0.49 10.78
CA ILE A 92 -1.53 -0.54 9.57
C ILE A 92 -1.66 0.83 8.91
N ASP A 93 -0.60 1.63 9.00
CA ASP A 93 -0.56 2.97 8.43
C ASP A 93 0.01 2.94 7.00
N TYR A 94 -0.17 4.04 6.29
CA TYR A 94 0.38 4.25 4.96
C TYR A 94 1.63 5.13 5.03
N HIS A 95 2.54 4.91 4.07
CA HIS A 95 3.68 5.78 3.83
C HIS A 95 3.75 6.20 2.38
N ILE A 96 4.42 7.33 2.13
CA ILE A 96 4.69 7.79 0.77
C ILE A 96 5.97 7.12 0.28
N SER A 97 5.89 6.47 -0.87
CA SER A 97 7.02 5.80 -1.50
C SER A 97 8.17 6.77 -1.80
N GLY A 98 9.40 6.36 -1.50
CA GLY A 98 10.59 7.12 -1.88
C GLY A 98 10.71 7.33 -3.38
N TRP A 99 10.14 6.45 -4.21
CA TRP A 99 10.06 6.58 -5.65
C TRP A 99 9.22 7.78 -6.09
N TYR A 100 8.23 8.19 -5.32
CA TYR A 100 7.46 9.41 -5.57
C TYR A 100 8.39 10.63 -5.69
N TRP A 101 9.35 10.75 -4.80
CA TRP A 101 10.34 11.84 -4.83
C TRP A 101 11.35 11.69 -5.98
N ALA A 102 11.70 10.46 -6.36
CA ALA A 102 12.56 10.22 -7.52
C ALA A 102 11.87 10.61 -8.84
N ASN A 103 10.55 10.48 -8.94
CA ASN A 103 9.77 10.89 -10.10
C ASN A 103 9.82 12.40 -10.35
N ILE A 104 10.10 13.22 -9.32
CA ILE A 104 10.32 14.67 -9.49
C ILE A 104 11.47 14.92 -10.47
N ILE A 105 12.52 14.10 -10.37
CA ILE A 105 13.74 14.29 -11.17
C ILE A 105 13.58 13.74 -12.58
N PHE A 106 12.86 12.61 -12.75
CA PHE A 106 12.78 11.89 -14.00
C PHE A 106 11.43 12.02 -14.74
N GLY A 107 10.31 12.17 -14.03
CA GLY A 107 8.94 12.21 -14.58
C GLY A 107 8.37 13.61 -14.76
N GLY A 108 9.05 14.64 -14.27
CA GLY A 108 8.59 16.03 -14.32
C GLY A 108 7.33 16.30 -13.48
N LEU A 109 6.91 17.58 -13.48
CA LEU A 109 5.78 18.06 -12.67
C LEU A 109 4.43 17.43 -13.03
N ILE A 110 4.25 17.00 -14.26
CA ILE A 110 2.96 16.44 -14.73
C ILE A 110 2.74 15.04 -14.16
N GLY A 111 3.76 14.18 -14.16
CA GLY A 111 3.68 12.85 -13.55
C GLY A 111 3.41 12.95 -12.06
N LEU A 112 4.20 13.76 -11.38
CA LEU A 112 4.14 13.96 -9.95
C LEU A 112 2.82 14.53 -9.44
N LEU A 113 2.27 15.55 -10.12
CA LEU A 113 1.11 16.30 -9.63
C LEU A 113 -0.23 15.73 -10.10
N ILE A 114 -0.23 14.96 -11.17
CA ILE A 114 -1.48 14.51 -11.81
C ILE A 114 -1.59 12.99 -11.79
N ILE A 115 -0.58 12.27 -12.28
CA ILE A 115 -0.67 10.82 -12.49
C ILE A 115 -0.55 10.07 -11.17
N ASP A 116 0.54 10.27 -10.43
CA ASP A 116 0.83 9.53 -9.21
C ASP A 116 -0.25 9.68 -8.10
N PRO A 117 -0.80 10.90 -7.85
CA PRO A 117 -1.87 11.05 -6.87
C PRO A 117 -3.22 10.46 -7.30
N ILE A 118 -3.50 10.38 -8.61
CA ILE A 118 -4.75 9.81 -9.13
C ILE A 118 -4.68 8.29 -9.10
N SER A 119 -3.52 7.70 -9.45
CA SER A 119 -3.32 6.25 -9.45
C SER A 119 -3.20 5.67 -8.03
N GLY A 120 -2.79 6.50 -7.05
CA GLY A 120 -2.53 6.04 -5.68
C GLY A 120 -1.24 5.24 -5.52
N ASP A 121 -0.44 5.07 -6.57
CA ASP A 121 0.81 4.30 -6.60
C ASP A 121 1.91 4.91 -5.73
N MET A 122 1.70 6.14 -5.26
CA MET A 122 2.60 6.82 -4.35
C MET A 122 2.53 6.30 -2.91
N TYR A 123 1.49 5.55 -2.55
CA TYR A 123 1.31 5.03 -1.20
C TYR A 123 1.71 3.56 -1.11
N TYR A 124 2.26 3.18 0.04
CA TYR A 124 2.44 1.79 0.46
C TYR A 124 2.03 1.65 1.92
N LEU A 125 1.60 0.45 2.29
CA LEU A 125 1.27 0.12 3.67
C LEU A 125 2.54 -0.28 4.43
N GLU A 126 2.67 0.18 5.66
CA GLU A 126 3.79 -0.20 6.52
C GLU A 126 3.68 -1.67 6.87
N GLN A 127 4.66 -2.43 6.40
CA GLN A 127 4.80 -3.86 6.70
C GLN A 127 5.76 -4.08 7.88
N ASP A 128 5.80 -3.20 8.85
CA ASP A 128 6.48 -3.57 10.07
C ASP A 128 5.77 -4.80 10.60
N ASP A 129 6.47 -5.94 10.48
CA ASP A 129 6.00 -7.28 10.82
C ASP A 129 4.95 -7.18 11.91
N ALA A 130 3.68 -7.31 11.51
CA ALA A 130 2.58 -7.22 12.46
C ALA A 130 2.56 -8.48 13.31
N LEU A 131 3.69 -8.71 14.00
CA LEU A 131 3.79 -9.72 15.04
C LEU A 131 3.04 -9.20 16.26
N MET A 132 1.79 -9.56 16.35
CA MET A 132 0.94 -9.24 17.48
C MET A 132 1.35 -10.13 18.67
N ASN A 133 2.10 -9.56 19.61
CA ASN A 133 2.44 -10.23 20.86
C ASN A 133 1.31 -10.01 21.87
N MET A 134 0.50 -11.05 22.09
CA MET A 134 -0.61 -10.98 23.03
C MET A 134 -0.14 -11.27 24.46
N THR A 135 -0.69 -10.52 25.40
CA THR A 135 -0.38 -10.67 26.82
C THR A 135 -1.37 -11.63 27.47
N PRO A 136 -0.92 -12.72 28.14
CA PRO A 136 -1.83 -13.59 28.88
C PRO A 136 -2.53 -12.82 30.00
N ILE A 137 -3.82 -13.08 30.19
CA ILE A 137 -4.55 -12.55 31.34
C ILE A 137 -4.09 -13.34 32.57
N ASP A 138 -3.37 -12.68 33.48
CA ASP A 138 -2.93 -13.28 34.72
C ASP A 138 -4.12 -13.41 35.68
N ASN A 139 -4.73 -14.59 35.72
CA ASN A 139 -5.79 -14.94 36.68
C ASN A 139 -5.19 -15.35 38.04
N GLN A 140 -4.13 -14.72 38.49
CA GLN A 140 -3.64 -14.94 39.85
C GLN A 140 -4.60 -14.31 40.85
N LYS A 141 -5.47 -15.15 41.41
CA LYS A 141 -6.22 -14.92 42.63
C LYS A 141 -5.89 -15.99 43.63
#